data_af2aaf00bc3141c8c1eaf34d01c034b5
#
_entry.id   af2aaf00bc3141c8c1eaf34d01c034b5
#
_cell.length_a   1.000
_cell.length_b   1.000
_cell.length_c   1.000
_cell.angle_alpha   90.00
_cell.angle_beta   90.00
_cell.angle_gamma   90.00
#
_symmetry.space_group_name_H-M   'P 1'
#
loop_
_entity.id
_entity.type
_entity.pdbx_description
1 polymer ?
#
loop_
_entity_poly.entity_id
_entity_poly.type
_entity_poly.pdbx_seq_one_letter_code
_entity_poly.pdbx_strand_id
1 'polypeptide(L)'
;MKQSNLWPQSQSKTRRISGRAQQDRFLDPYQRQQQLHEGTVCPQCRVVYHEGRWRWVPSAEGAAEALCAACRRINDKYPAGIVTLEGDFAHAHKEEMIHLARHQEEAEKEEHPLNRIISIEEDAQAVVINTTDIHLPRRIGEAIKRAFHGEIEDSFEKDGYFVRVNWTRKT
;
A
#
# COMPACT_ATOMS: atom_id res chain seq x y z
N MET A 1 -3.17 -41.34 1.87
CA MET A 1 -2.48 -40.35 1.02
C MET A 1 -2.16 -39.13 1.86
N LYS A 2 -0.89 -38.94 2.16
CA LYS A 2 -0.43 -37.77 2.95
C LYS A 2 -0.28 -36.60 2.00
N GLN A 3 -1.08 -35.55 2.18
CA GLN A 3 -0.89 -34.27 1.49
C GLN A 3 0.40 -33.64 2.03
N SER A 4 1.38 -33.52 1.19
CA SER A 4 2.62 -32.81 1.47
C SER A 4 2.33 -31.31 1.56
N ASN A 5 2.49 -30.74 2.75
CA ASN A 5 2.47 -29.29 2.96
C ASN A 5 3.65 -28.64 2.20
N LEU A 6 3.33 -27.96 1.11
CA LEU A 6 4.28 -27.28 0.22
C LEU A 6 4.75 -25.90 0.73
N TRP A 7 4.51 -25.58 2.00
CA TRP A 7 4.90 -24.31 2.57
C TRP A 7 5.89 -24.50 3.72
N PRO A 8 7.07 -23.85 3.69
CA PRO A 8 8.00 -23.93 4.80
C PRO A 8 7.40 -23.27 6.03
N GLN A 9 7.29 -24.04 7.07
CA GLN A 9 6.87 -23.63 8.40
C GLN A 9 7.82 -22.57 8.95
N SER A 10 7.21 -21.54 9.53
CA SER A 10 7.77 -20.38 10.21
C SER A 10 9.12 -20.61 10.90
N GLN A 11 10.11 -19.85 10.52
CA GLN A 11 11.37 -19.77 11.25
C GLN A 11 11.64 -18.35 11.75
N SER A 12 11.88 -18.28 13.04
CA SER A 12 12.40 -17.18 13.90
C SER A 12 12.01 -15.72 13.67
N LYS A 13 11.70 -15.04 14.77
CA LYS A 13 11.19 -13.65 14.85
C LYS A 13 12.05 -12.57 14.14
N THR A 14 13.34 -12.78 14.00
CA THR A 14 14.28 -11.80 13.43
C THR A 14 14.32 -11.83 11.89
N ARG A 15 13.93 -12.92 11.27
CA ARG A 15 13.80 -13.04 9.81
C ARG A 15 12.49 -12.48 9.24
N ARG A 16 11.56 -12.12 10.11
CA ARG A 16 10.19 -11.78 9.69
C ARG A 16 10.07 -10.44 8.96
N ILE A 17 10.94 -9.46 9.22
CA ILE A 17 10.84 -8.13 8.59
C ILE A 17 11.39 -8.15 7.18
N SER A 18 12.57 -8.74 6.97
CA SER A 18 13.14 -8.88 5.63
C SER A 18 12.41 -9.92 4.77
N GLY A 19 11.94 -11.01 5.41
CA GLY A 19 11.12 -12.03 4.75
C GLY A 19 9.75 -11.53 4.31
N ARG A 20 9.15 -10.60 5.04
CA ARG A 20 7.85 -10.02 4.71
C ARG A 20 7.91 -9.12 3.48
N ALA A 21 8.90 -8.24 3.41
CA ALA A 21 9.10 -7.38 2.23
C ALA A 21 9.42 -8.20 0.97
N GLN A 22 10.09 -9.34 1.13
CA GLN A 22 10.42 -10.23 0.03
C GLN A 22 9.23 -11.10 -0.40
N GLN A 23 8.41 -11.54 0.57
CA GLN A 23 7.16 -12.25 0.30
C GLN A 23 6.11 -11.35 -0.37
N ASP A 24 6.02 -10.10 0.04
CA ASP A 24 5.09 -9.13 -0.53
C ASP A 24 5.41 -8.88 -2.02
N ARG A 25 6.69 -8.82 -2.39
CA ARG A 25 7.12 -8.73 -3.79
C ARG A 25 6.69 -9.94 -4.62
N PHE A 26 6.72 -11.12 -4.04
CA PHE A 26 6.33 -12.35 -4.74
C PHE A 26 4.81 -12.51 -4.87
N LEU A 27 4.05 -11.87 -4.03
CA LEU A 27 2.60 -12.00 -3.98
C LEU A 27 1.88 -10.93 -4.80
N ASP A 28 2.45 -9.74 -4.96
CA ASP A 28 1.82 -8.69 -5.76
C ASP A 28 1.81 -9.03 -7.24
N PRO A 29 0.63 -9.30 -7.84
CA PRO A 29 0.53 -9.67 -9.25
C PRO A 29 1.02 -8.58 -10.19
N TYR A 30 0.95 -7.31 -9.78
CA TYR A 30 1.44 -6.18 -10.58
C TYR A 30 2.96 -6.10 -10.65
N GLN A 31 3.66 -6.57 -9.62
CA GLN A 31 5.12 -6.62 -9.62
C GLN A 31 5.67 -7.87 -10.33
N ARG A 32 4.96 -8.99 -10.27
CA ARG A 32 5.39 -10.25 -10.90
C ARG A 32 5.44 -10.22 -12.43
N GLN A 33 4.62 -9.40 -13.04
CA GLN A 33 4.42 -9.41 -14.49
C GLN A 33 5.49 -8.63 -15.26
N GLN A 34 6.42 -7.98 -14.58
CA GLN A 34 7.41 -7.13 -15.25
C GLN A 34 8.83 -7.71 -15.11
N GLN A 35 9.45 -7.99 -16.24
CA GLN A 35 10.90 -8.08 -16.33
C GLN A 35 11.44 -6.67 -16.59
N LEU A 36 12.09 -6.10 -15.58
CA LEU A 36 12.58 -4.74 -15.62
C LEU A 36 14.10 -4.71 -15.76
N HIS A 37 14.59 -3.87 -16.66
CA HIS A 37 16.01 -3.59 -16.79
C HIS A 37 16.44 -2.46 -15.87
N GLU A 38 17.69 -2.52 -15.43
CA GLU A 38 18.31 -1.44 -14.67
C GLU A 38 18.15 -0.09 -15.39
N GLY A 39 17.75 0.94 -14.65
CA GLY A 39 17.55 2.27 -15.17
C GLY A 39 16.22 2.53 -15.88
N THR A 40 15.33 1.53 -15.96
CA THR A 40 13.98 1.74 -16.50
C THR A 40 13.25 2.82 -15.71
N VAL A 41 12.65 3.78 -16.41
CA VAL A 41 11.90 4.90 -15.80
C VAL A 41 10.40 4.73 -16.02
N CYS A 42 9.60 5.01 -15.00
CA CYS A 42 8.16 5.12 -15.16
C CYS A 42 7.81 6.45 -15.86
N PRO A 43 7.18 6.44 -17.03
CA PRO A 43 6.88 7.68 -17.75
C PRO A 43 5.83 8.54 -17.04
N GLN A 44 5.02 7.95 -16.15
CA GLN A 44 3.95 8.66 -15.45
C GLN A 44 4.43 9.39 -14.20
N CYS A 45 5.18 8.72 -13.32
CA CYS A 45 5.63 9.30 -12.05
C CYS A 45 7.13 9.58 -11.97
N ARG A 46 7.91 9.12 -12.96
CA ARG A 46 9.36 9.32 -13.07
C ARG A 46 10.22 8.55 -12.09
N VAL A 47 9.64 7.62 -11.32
CA VAL A 47 10.43 6.69 -10.51
C VAL A 47 11.29 5.79 -11.40
N VAL A 48 12.49 5.47 -10.94
CA VAL A 48 13.48 4.69 -11.71
C VAL A 48 13.73 3.35 -11.03
N TYR A 49 13.77 2.29 -11.84
CA TYR A 49 14.14 0.95 -11.37
C TYR A 49 15.65 0.86 -11.25
N HIS A 50 16.14 0.82 -10.01
CA HIS A 50 17.55 0.85 -9.68
C HIS A 50 17.88 -0.14 -8.57
N GLU A 51 18.89 -0.99 -8.80
CA GLU A 51 19.34 -2.01 -7.84
C GLU A 51 18.17 -2.88 -7.32
N GLY A 52 17.34 -3.36 -8.24
CA GLY A 52 16.27 -4.31 -7.96
C GLY A 52 14.99 -3.72 -7.38
N ARG A 53 14.83 -2.41 -7.30
CA ARG A 53 13.62 -1.74 -6.84
C ARG A 53 13.42 -0.35 -7.44
N TRP A 54 12.18 0.11 -7.40
CA TRP A 54 11.83 1.46 -7.81
C TRP A 54 12.29 2.49 -6.77
N ARG A 55 12.97 3.55 -7.23
CA ARG A 55 13.55 4.60 -6.38
C ARG A 55 13.39 5.99 -7.01
N TRP A 56 13.39 7.02 -6.17
CA TRP A 56 13.49 8.41 -6.60
C TRP A 56 14.94 8.76 -6.90
N VAL A 57 15.41 8.39 -8.08
CA VAL A 57 16.75 8.74 -8.57
C VAL A 57 16.62 9.31 -9.99
N PRO A 58 17.58 10.11 -10.45
CA PRO A 58 17.56 10.64 -11.81
C PRO A 58 17.59 9.53 -12.87
N SER A 59 16.82 9.69 -13.94
CA SER A 59 16.86 8.81 -15.10
C SER A 59 17.91 9.27 -16.11
N ALA A 60 18.53 8.30 -16.80
CA ALA A 60 19.40 8.60 -17.92
C ALA A 60 18.60 9.06 -19.13
N GLU A 61 19.25 9.85 -20.01
CA GLU A 61 18.69 10.18 -21.30
C GLU A 61 18.53 8.89 -22.15
N GLY A 62 17.38 8.75 -22.79
CA GLY A 62 17.08 7.56 -23.60
C GLY A 62 16.82 6.28 -22.78
N ALA A 63 16.55 6.40 -21.47
CA ALA A 63 16.20 5.27 -20.61
C ALA A 63 14.97 4.52 -21.15
N ALA A 64 14.97 3.19 -20.98
CA ALA A 64 13.78 2.38 -21.25
C ALA A 64 12.61 2.81 -20.34
N GLU A 65 11.41 2.75 -20.86
CA GLU A 65 10.20 3.15 -20.14
C GLU A 65 9.29 1.97 -19.83
N ALA A 66 8.76 1.93 -18.61
CA ALA A 66 7.70 1.02 -18.21
C ALA A 66 6.93 1.62 -17.04
N LEU A 67 5.61 1.51 -17.06
CA LEU A 67 4.77 1.92 -15.92
C LEU A 67 5.12 1.10 -14.67
N CYS A 68 5.35 1.78 -13.56
CA CYS A 68 5.53 1.10 -12.28
C CYS A 68 4.20 0.48 -11.80
N ALA A 69 4.29 -0.48 -10.89
CA ALA A 69 3.12 -1.18 -10.36
C ALA A 69 2.09 -0.23 -9.74
N ALA A 70 2.53 0.83 -9.06
CA ALA A 70 1.62 1.82 -8.48
C ALA A 70 0.84 2.60 -9.55
N CYS A 71 1.51 3.11 -10.58
CA CYS A 71 0.84 3.81 -11.68
C CYS A 71 -0.12 2.90 -12.45
N ARG A 72 0.22 1.62 -12.63
CA ARG A 72 -0.68 0.64 -13.23
C ARG A 72 -1.95 0.45 -12.40
N ARG A 73 -1.83 0.29 -11.08
CA ARG A 73 -3.00 0.19 -10.17
C ARG A 73 -3.84 1.44 -10.17
N ILE A 74 -3.22 2.62 -10.21
CA ILE A 74 -3.93 3.90 -10.30
C ILE A 74 -4.73 3.97 -11.61
N ASN A 75 -4.12 3.61 -12.73
CA ASN A 75 -4.78 3.61 -14.04
C ASN A 75 -5.91 2.59 -14.13
N ASP A 76 -5.71 1.41 -13.55
CA ASP A 76 -6.71 0.33 -13.53
C ASP A 76 -7.77 0.54 -12.43
N LYS A 77 -7.58 1.49 -11.52
CA LYS A 77 -8.43 1.70 -10.33
C LYS A 77 -8.57 0.40 -9.52
N TYR A 78 -7.47 -0.31 -9.36
CA TYR A 78 -7.42 -1.61 -8.70
C TYR A 78 -6.58 -1.56 -7.42
N PRO A 79 -7.18 -1.31 -6.25
CA PRO A 79 -6.45 -1.15 -5.01
C PRO A 79 -5.84 -2.46 -4.50
N ALA A 80 -4.75 -2.36 -3.75
CA ALA A 80 -4.19 -3.41 -2.91
C ALA A 80 -4.56 -3.25 -1.44
N GLY A 81 -5.08 -2.08 -1.07
CA GLY A 81 -5.53 -1.81 0.28
C GLY A 81 -6.67 -0.80 0.34
N ILE A 82 -7.48 -0.93 1.37
CA ILE A 82 -8.59 -0.01 1.66
C ILE A 82 -8.57 0.35 3.14
N VAL A 83 -8.68 1.64 3.44
CA VAL A 83 -8.99 2.13 4.77
C VAL A 83 -10.41 2.67 4.77
N THR A 84 -11.23 2.18 5.69
CA THR A 84 -12.60 2.69 5.90
C THR A 84 -12.68 3.36 7.27
N LEU A 85 -13.06 4.62 7.29
CA LEU A 85 -13.27 5.40 8.50
C LEU A 85 -14.77 5.62 8.65
N GLU A 86 -15.36 4.98 9.67
CA GLU A 86 -16.82 4.91 9.83
C GLU A 86 -17.32 5.63 11.08
N GLY A 87 -18.55 6.08 10.98
CA GLY A 87 -19.34 6.63 12.07
C GLY A 87 -19.40 8.15 12.10
N ASP A 88 -20.25 8.67 12.99
CA ASP A 88 -20.53 10.12 13.10
C ASP A 88 -19.28 10.94 13.41
N PHE A 89 -18.39 10.40 14.22
CA PHE A 89 -17.11 11.06 14.52
C PHE A 89 -16.24 11.21 13.27
N ALA A 90 -16.12 10.14 12.47
CA ALA A 90 -15.37 10.19 11.22
C ALA A 90 -15.96 11.21 10.25
N HIS A 91 -17.27 11.26 10.14
CA HIS A 91 -17.96 12.23 9.31
C HIS A 91 -17.71 13.69 9.76
N ALA A 92 -17.76 13.94 11.06
CA ALA A 92 -17.52 15.27 11.63
C ALA A 92 -16.06 15.77 11.47
N HIS A 93 -15.08 14.85 11.47
CA HIS A 93 -13.66 15.13 11.42
C HIS A 93 -12.97 14.65 10.11
N LYS A 94 -13.75 14.40 9.08
CA LYS A 94 -13.25 13.79 7.83
C LYS A 94 -12.09 14.56 7.19
N GLU A 95 -12.15 15.87 7.16
CA GLU A 95 -11.10 16.70 6.54
C GLU A 95 -9.76 16.56 7.27
N GLU A 96 -9.80 16.56 8.61
CA GLU A 96 -8.60 16.36 9.44
C GLU A 96 -8.02 14.96 9.24
N MET A 97 -8.87 13.94 9.14
CA MET A 97 -8.46 12.55 8.90
C MET A 97 -7.89 12.35 7.50
N ILE A 98 -8.51 12.96 6.49
CA ILE A 98 -8.00 12.95 5.11
C ILE A 98 -6.64 13.64 5.04
N HIS A 99 -6.49 14.78 5.69
CA HIS A 99 -5.22 15.50 5.77
C HIS A 99 -4.13 14.63 6.41
N LEU A 100 -4.47 13.95 7.51
CA LEU A 100 -3.54 13.03 8.17
C LEU A 100 -3.16 11.84 7.26
N ALA A 101 -4.13 11.28 6.54
CA ALA A 101 -3.87 10.19 5.58
C ALA A 101 -2.92 10.65 4.45
N ARG A 102 -3.13 11.83 3.91
CA ARG A 102 -2.23 12.44 2.91
C ARG A 102 -0.83 12.66 3.45
N HIS A 103 -0.71 13.09 4.68
CA HIS A 103 0.58 13.27 5.35
C HIS A 103 1.31 11.93 5.52
N GLN A 104 0.60 10.86 5.84
CA GLN A 104 1.19 9.51 5.90
C GLN A 104 1.64 9.03 4.52
N GLU A 105 0.88 9.31 3.47
CA GLU A 105 1.29 9.01 2.09
C GLU A 105 2.59 9.71 1.72
N GLU A 106 2.69 11.01 1.98
CA GLU A 106 3.91 11.79 1.67
C GLU A 106 5.14 11.23 2.37
N ALA A 107 5.03 10.92 3.67
CA ALA A 107 6.13 10.33 4.44
C ALA A 107 6.52 8.93 3.92
N GLU A 108 5.55 8.11 3.61
CA GLU A 108 5.79 6.74 3.11
C GLU A 108 6.39 6.73 1.71
N LYS A 109 5.90 7.61 0.85
CA LYS A 109 6.31 7.71 -0.56
C LYS A 109 7.77 8.13 -0.73
N GLU A 110 8.36 8.84 0.22
CA GLU A 110 9.77 9.21 0.17
C GLU A 110 10.70 7.99 0.13
N GLU A 111 10.43 6.99 0.97
CA GLU A 111 11.22 5.76 1.05
C GLU A 111 10.68 4.63 0.20
N HIS A 112 9.36 4.60 0.00
CA HIS A 112 8.62 3.58 -0.71
C HIS A 112 7.77 4.21 -1.82
N PRO A 113 8.38 4.54 -2.97
CA PRO A 113 7.73 5.31 -4.04
C PRO A 113 6.43 4.70 -4.58
N LEU A 114 6.24 3.39 -4.42
CA LEU A 114 5.04 2.69 -4.88
C LEU A 114 3.90 2.66 -3.86
N ASN A 115 4.10 3.20 -2.67
CA ASN A 115 3.08 3.25 -1.63
C ASN A 115 2.32 4.57 -1.72
N ARG A 116 1.14 4.53 -2.34
CA ARG A 116 0.35 5.74 -2.68
C ARG A 116 -1.13 5.55 -2.44
N ILE A 117 -1.83 6.65 -2.28
CA ILE A 117 -3.29 6.71 -2.31
C ILE A 117 -3.74 6.76 -3.79
N ILE A 118 -4.67 5.89 -4.15
CA ILE A 118 -5.34 5.90 -5.46
C ILE A 118 -6.46 6.92 -5.47
N SER A 119 -7.36 6.82 -4.50
CA SER A 119 -8.54 7.67 -4.37
C SER A 119 -8.99 7.79 -2.92
N ILE A 120 -9.69 8.87 -2.63
CA ILE A 120 -10.43 9.07 -1.39
C ILE A 120 -11.88 9.32 -1.77
N GLU A 121 -12.77 8.47 -1.30
CA GLU A 121 -14.20 8.52 -1.57
C GLU A 121 -14.95 8.83 -0.27
N GLU A 122 -15.92 9.70 -0.35
CA GLU A 122 -16.70 10.12 0.79
C GLU A 122 -18.19 9.83 0.53
N ASP A 123 -18.82 9.23 1.48
CA ASP A 123 -20.28 9.13 1.52
C ASP A 123 -20.83 9.66 2.85
N ALA A 124 -22.14 9.52 3.05
CA ALA A 124 -22.80 10.04 4.25
C ALA A 124 -22.36 9.36 5.55
N GLN A 125 -21.71 8.23 5.50
CA GLN A 125 -21.42 7.38 6.67
C GLN A 125 -19.93 7.02 6.81
N ALA A 126 -19.16 7.11 5.74
CA ALA A 126 -17.78 6.67 5.72
C ALA A 126 -16.87 7.49 4.81
N VAL A 127 -15.57 7.47 5.13
CA VAL A 127 -14.50 7.88 4.23
C VAL A 127 -13.73 6.62 3.84
N VAL A 128 -13.59 6.38 2.55
CA VAL A 128 -12.91 5.21 1.99
C VAL A 128 -11.65 5.66 1.27
N ILE A 129 -10.50 5.15 1.70
CA ILE A 129 -9.18 5.47 1.14
C ILE A 129 -8.63 4.23 0.46
N ASN A 130 -8.46 4.29 -0.86
CA ASN A 130 -7.90 3.20 -1.66
C ASN A 130 -6.40 3.42 -1.87
N THR A 131 -5.60 2.37 -1.72
CA THR A 131 -4.14 2.45 -1.82
C THR A 131 -3.56 1.46 -2.84
N THR A 132 -2.35 1.76 -3.30
CA THR A 132 -1.62 0.92 -4.25
C THR A 132 -0.87 -0.25 -3.61
N ASP A 133 -0.79 -0.28 -2.28
CA ASP A 133 -0.01 -1.26 -1.53
C ASP A 133 -0.74 -1.73 -0.27
N ILE A 134 -0.15 -2.70 0.43
CA ILE A 134 -0.71 -3.28 1.65
C ILE A 134 -0.17 -2.67 2.96
N HIS A 135 0.83 -1.81 2.90
CA HIS A 135 1.46 -1.22 4.10
C HIS A 135 0.87 0.13 4.47
N LEU A 136 0.64 0.99 3.50
CA LEU A 136 0.09 2.34 3.72
C LEU A 136 -1.26 2.33 4.47
N PRO A 137 -2.21 1.41 4.18
CA PRO A 137 -3.46 1.35 4.94
C PRO A 137 -3.28 1.20 6.44
N ARG A 138 -2.37 0.34 6.86
CA ARG A 138 -2.07 0.13 8.28
C ARG A 138 -1.44 1.35 8.91
N ARG A 139 -0.51 2.00 8.21
CA ARG A 139 0.10 3.25 8.69
C ARG A 139 -0.91 4.36 8.85
N ILE A 140 -1.82 4.51 7.89
CA ILE A 140 -2.94 5.46 7.99
C ILE A 140 -3.82 5.12 9.18
N GLY A 141 -4.26 3.87 9.32
CA GLY A 141 -5.10 3.42 10.42
C GLY A 141 -4.48 3.66 11.80
N GLU A 142 -3.21 3.34 11.96
CA GLU A 142 -2.47 3.58 13.20
C GLU A 142 -2.30 5.07 13.51
N ALA A 143 -2.04 5.91 12.50
CA ALA A 143 -1.96 7.35 12.67
C ALA A 143 -3.30 7.95 13.09
N ILE A 144 -4.41 7.52 12.47
CA ILE A 144 -5.77 7.93 12.82
C ILE A 144 -6.09 7.50 14.27
N LYS A 145 -5.81 6.26 14.63
CA LYS A 145 -6.02 5.77 16.00
C LYS A 145 -5.22 6.56 17.03
N ARG A 146 -3.99 6.91 16.70
CA ARG A 146 -3.12 7.70 17.60
C ARG A 146 -3.63 9.11 17.81
N ALA A 147 -4.15 9.75 16.76
CA ALA A 147 -4.64 11.13 16.81
C ALA A 147 -6.08 11.23 17.35
N PHE A 148 -6.95 10.32 16.99
CA PHE A 148 -8.39 10.39 17.25
C PHE A 148 -8.91 9.29 18.17
N HIS A 149 -8.05 8.39 18.62
CA HIS A 149 -8.42 7.19 19.39
C HIS A 149 -9.34 6.25 18.57
N GLY A 150 -10.21 5.49 19.20
CA GLY A 150 -11.07 4.53 18.52
C GLY A 150 -10.43 3.15 18.36
N GLU A 151 -11.07 2.31 17.58
CA GLU A 151 -10.67 0.92 17.36
C GLU A 151 -10.35 0.66 15.89
N ILE A 152 -9.41 -0.24 15.66
CA ILE A 152 -9.01 -0.69 14.33
C ILE A 152 -9.22 -2.19 14.25
N GLU A 153 -9.87 -2.61 13.16
CA GLU A 153 -9.90 -3.99 12.72
C GLU A 153 -9.22 -4.09 11.36
N ASP A 154 -8.25 -4.98 11.23
CA ASP A 154 -7.57 -5.24 9.97
C ASP A 154 -7.68 -6.70 9.55
N SER A 155 -7.78 -6.91 8.25
CA SER A 155 -7.77 -8.22 7.63
C SER A 155 -6.89 -8.22 6.39
N PHE A 156 -6.21 -9.33 6.14
CA PHE A 156 -5.33 -9.53 5.01
C PHE A 156 -5.79 -10.73 4.17
N GLU A 157 -6.04 -10.48 2.90
CA GLU A 157 -6.36 -11.53 1.93
C GLU A 157 -5.09 -11.97 1.21
N LYS A 158 -4.54 -13.10 1.63
CA LYS A 158 -3.26 -13.59 1.11
C LYS A 158 -3.31 -13.89 -0.39
N ASP A 159 -4.36 -14.53 -0.85
CA ASP A 159 -4.51 -14.95 -2.24
C ASP A 159 -4.81 -13.78 -3.19
N GLY A 160 -5.45 -12.74 -2.66
CA GLY A 160 -5.79 -11.53 -3.40
C GLY A 160 -4.75 -10.40 -3.30
N TYR A 161 -3.71 -10.56 -2.49
CA TYR A 161 -2.78 -9.47 -2.14
C TYR A 161 -3.54 -8.18 -1.78
N PHE A 162 -4.33 -8.26 -0.72
CA PHE A 162 -5.24 -7.19 -0.36
C PHE A 162 -5.36 -7.04 1.16
N VAL A 163 -5.38 -5.81 1.65
CA VAL A 163 -5.59 -5.49 3.06
C VAL A 163 -6.78 -4.55 3.24
N ARG A 164 -7.59 -4.83 4.25
CA ARG A 164 -8.67 -3.95 4.71
C ARG A 164 -8.34 -3.46 6.10
N VAL A 165 -8.48 -2.17 6.33
CA VAL A 165 -8.35 -1.54 7.63
C VAL A 165 -9.63 -0.76 7.91
N ASN A 166 -10.39 -1.15 8.92
CA ASN A 166 -11.59 -0.47 9.35
C ASN A 166 -11.32 0.25 10.67
N TRP A 167 -11.63 1.52 10.72
CA TRP A 167 -11.55 2.32 11.93
C TRP A 167 -12.92 2.82 12.33
N THR A 168 -13.22 2.68 13.62
CA THR A 168 -14.46 3.18 14.22
C THR A 168 -14.19 3.84 15.56
N ARG A 169 -15.02 4.81 15.93
CA ARG A 169 -15.02 5.38 17.27
C ARG A 169 -16.45 5.53 17.76
N LYS A 170 -16.72 4.87 18.88
CA LYS A 170 -17.99 5.12 19.60
C LYS A 170 -17.91 6.49 20.27
N THR A 171 -18.94 7.27 20.12
CA THR A 171 -19.12 8.57 20.77
C THR A 171 -19.37 8.41 22.26
#